data_1aa4024e5c7f9c7950edfa320bf0b37f
#
_entry.id   1aa4024e5c7f9c7950edfa320bf0b37f
#
_cell.length_a   1.000
_cell.length_b   1.000
_cell.length_c   1.000
_cell.angle_alpha   90.00
_cell.angle_beta   90.00
_cell.angle_gamma   90.00
#
_symmetry.space_group_name_H-M   'P 1'
#
loop_
_entity.id
_entity.type
_entity.pdbx_description
1 polymer ?
#
loop_
_entity_poly.entity_id
_entity_poly.type
_entity_poly.pdbx_seq_one_letter_code
_entity_poly.pdbx_strand_id
1 'polypeptide(L)'
;SQAARVQAGVLGPDLENQLRASGLTMRFFLQAWEFSSLGGWIATRAAGHFATVYTQIDDHVESLRVVTPEGLIASRRVPASGAGPNPDRLFLGSEGTLGIITGAALRLFPRPTDVTTAFVAVPSVAAAIDLLSEIQAATGEQASAFELISRFALELVLDHIPNTRDP
;
A
#
# COMPACT_ATOMS: atom_id res chain seq x y z
N SER A 1 9.57 18.07 -3.19
CA SER A 1 8.36 17.27 -3.27
C SER A 1 8.61 15.90 -2.62
N GLN A 2 7.62 15.38 -1.92
CA GLN A 2 7.72 14.07 -1.25
C GLN A 2 7.46 12.96 -2.27
N ALA A 3 8.45 12.69 -3.10
CA ALA A 3 8.41 11.61 -4.06
C ALA A 3 9.81 11.10 -4.40
N ALA A 4 9.90 9.86 -4.80
CA ALA A 4 11.13 9.22 -5.27
C ALA A 4 10.91 8.51 -6.62
N ARG A 5 11.94 8.55 -7.45
CA ARG A 5 12.00 7.68 -8.64
C ARG A 5 12.67 6.37 -8.22
N VAL A 6 12.00 5.28 -8.45
CA VAL A 6 12.36 3.95 -7.97
C VAL A 6 12.36 2.96 -9.13
N GLN A 7 13.33 2.05 -9.15
CA GLN A 7 13.37 0.97 -10.13
C GLN A 7 12.40 -0.16 -9.74
N ALA A 8 11.79 -0.78 -10.75
CA ALA A 8 10.75 -1.78 -10.55
C ALA A 8 11.20 -3.06 -9.81
N GLY A 9 12.50 -3.37 -9.86
CA GLY A 9 13.06 -4.56 -9.22
C GLY A 9 13.34 -4.43 -7.72
N VAL A 10 13.15 -3.24 -7.11
CA VAL A 10 13.41 -3.06 -5.68
C VAL A 10 12.40 -3.85 -4.85
N LEU A 11 12.88 -4.52 -3.80
CA LEU A 11 12.04 -5.18 -2.81
C LEU A 11 11.58 -4.21 -1.71
N GLY A 12 10.49 -4.54 -1.03
CA GLY A 12 9.90 -3.70 0.01
C GLY A 12 10.88 -3.27 1.11
N PRO A 13 11.62 -4.20 1.75
CA PRO A 13 12.58 -3.85 2.79
C PRO A 13 13.66 -2.90 2.32
N ASP A 14 14.21 -3.12 1.12
CA ASP A 14 15.29 -2.30 0.57
C ASP A 14 14.79 -0.89 0.26
N LEU A 15 13.58 -0.77 -0.28
CA LEU A 15 12.96 0.53 -0.56
C LEU A 15 12.73 1.32 0.74
N GLU A 16 12.08 0.73 1.73
CA GLU A 16 11.80 1.40 3.00
C GLU A 16 13.08 1.77 3.76
N ASN A 17 14.13 0.93 3.72
CA ASN A 17 15.41 1.24 4.33
C ASN A 17 16.09 2.47 3.68
N GLN A 18 16.02 2.59 2.36
CA GLN A 18 16.55 3.76 1.66
C GLN A 18 15.75 5.03 1.98
N LEU A 19 14.42 4.94 2.03
CA LEU A 19 13.55 6.09 2.34
C LEU A 19 13.69 6.56 3.78
N ARG A 20 13.98 5.64 4.71
CA ARG A 20 14.15 5.93 6.14
C ARG A 20 15.19 7.01 6.41
N ALA A 21 16.29 7.02 5.66
CA ALA A 21 17.35 8.01 5.80
C ALA A 21 16.87 9.46 5.53
N SER A 22 15.79 9.60 4.76
CA SER A 22 15.17 10.90 4.44
C SER A 22 13.94 11.21 5.31
N GLY A 23 13.63 10.40 6.32
CA GLY A 23 12.44 10.56 7.16
C GLY A 23 11.13 10.26 6.42
N LEU A 24 11.21 9.53 5.30
CA LEU A 24 10.08 9.23 4.43
C LEU A 24 9.75 7.74 4.44
N THR A 25 8.55 7.41 3.98
CA THR A 25 8.03 6.04 3.84
C THR A 25 6.98 6.00 2.73
N MET A 26 6.78 4.86 2.12
CA MET A 26 5.61 4.64 1.28
C MET A 26 4.34 4.40 2.10
N ARG A 27 4.44 3.88 3.31
CA ARG A 27 3.29 3.36 4.09
C ARG A 27 2.50 2.31 3.31
N PHE A 28 3.18 1.58 2.44
CA PHE A 28 2.59 0.57 1.58
C PHE A 28 3.21 -0.79 1.91
N PHE A 29 2.54 -1.54 2.79
CA PHE A 29 2.98 -2.84 3.28
C PHE A 29 1.92 -3.88 2.90
N LEU A 30 2.18 -4.62 1.84
CA LEU A 30 1.33 -5.74 1.44
C LEU A 30 1.80 -7.04 2.10
N GLN A 31 0.98 -8.08 2.05
CA GLN A 31 1.26 -9.34 2.74
C GLN A 31 2.59 -10.00 2.27
N ALA A 32 2.89 -9.96 0.97
CA ALA A 32 4.13 -10.47 0.39
C ALA A 32 5.25 -9.40 0.28
N TRP A 33 5.18 -8.32 1.07
CA TRP A 33 6.05 -7.16 0.97
C TRP A 33 7.55 -7.49 1.00
N GLU A 34 7.96 -8.45 1.82
CA GLU A 34 9.37 -8.83 1.96
C GLU A 34 9.93 -9.54 0.73
N PHE A 35 9.08 -10.19 -0.05
CA PHE A 35 9.47 -11.09 -1.14
C PHE A 35 9.02 -10.61 -2.52
N SER A 36 8.40 -9.46 -2.62
CA SER A 36 7.84 -8.94 -3.86
C SER A 36 8.43 -7.58 -4.24
N SER A 37 8.42 -7.29 -5.52
CA SER A 37 9.02 -6.08 -6.06
C SER A 37 8.00 -5.01 -6.42
N LEU A 38 8.44 -3.75 -6.44
CA LEU A 38 7.61 -2.61 -6.83
C LEU A 38 6.93 -2.81 -8.19
N GLY A 39 7.63 -3.34 -9.18
CA GLY A 39 7.05 -3.60 -10.51
C GLY A 39 5.91 -4.60 -10.46
N GLY A 40 6.03 -5.62 -9.62
CA GLY A 40 4.98 -6.58 -9.35
C GLY A 40 3.76 -5.93 -8.69
N TRP A 41 3.97 -5.08 -7.69
CA TRP A 41 2.86 -4.37 -7.02
C TRP A 41 2.06 -3.51 -7.99
N ILE A 42 2.76 -2.78 -8.87
CA ILE A 42 2.13 -1.93 -9.89
C ILE A 42 1.40 -2.80 -10.93
N ALA A 43 2.04 -3.86 -11.39
CA ALA A 43 1.48 -4.74 -12.41
C ALA A 43 0.21 -5.47 -11.97
N THR A 44 0.07 -5.77 -10.66
CA THR A 44 -1.10 -6.47 -10.09
C THR A 44 -2.09 -5.55 -9.40
N ARG A 45 -1.86 -4.22 -9.37
CA ARG A 45 -2.65 -3.25 -8.59
C ARG A 45 -2.77 -3.63 -7.12
N ALA A 46 -1.65 -4.00 -6.52
CA ALA A 46 -1.64 -4.47 -5.15
C ALA A 46 -2.18 -3.43 -4.15
N ALA A 47 -2.80 -3.92 -3.07
CA ALA A 47 -3.23 -3.14 -1.94
C ALA A 47 -2.32 -3.39 -0.73
N GLY A 48 -2.03 -2.36 0.04
CA GLY A 48 -1.25 -2.45 1.27
C GLY A 48 -2.12 -2.55 2.52
N HIS A 49 -1.51 -2.91 3.65
CA HIS A 49 -2.16 -3.06 4.96
C HIS A 49 -2.78 -1.77 5.49
N PHE A 50 -2.23 -0.63 5.08
CA PHE A 50 -2.70 0.69 5.48
C PHE A 50 -3.56 1.38 4.42
N ALA A 51 -4.26 0.59 3.59
CA ALA A 51 -5.06 1.07 2.48
C ALA A 51 -6.23 1.98 2.92
N THR A 52 -6.65 1.92 4.18
CA THR A 52 -7.70 2.80 4.74
C THR A 52 -7.33 4.29 4.64
N VAL A 53 -6.04 4.62 4.81
CA VAL A 53 -5.54 6.01 4.72
C VAL A 53 -4.66 6.21 3.48
N TYR A 54 -3.78 5.25 3.19
CA TYR A 54 -2.75 5.39 2.16
C TYR A 54 -3.14 4.78 0.81
N THR A 55 -4.32 4.19 0.73
CA THR A 55 -4.93 3.66 -0.50
C THR A 55 -4.15 2.52 -1.16
N GLN A 56 -4.34 2.32 -2.46
CA GLN A 56 -3.70 1.28 -3.25
C GLN A 56 -2.50 1.83 -4.01
N ILE A 57 -1.69 0.95 -4.59
CA ILE A 57 -0.49 1.34 -5.35
C ILE A 57 -0.79 2.35 -6.48
N ASP A 58 -1.99 2.33 -7.02
CA ASP A 58 -2.46 3.23 -8.07
C ASP A 58 -2.30 4.72 -7.70
N ASP A 59 -2.58 5.06 -6.44
CA ASP A 59 -2.56 6.44 -5.95
C ASP A 59 -1.16 6.86 -5.47
N HIS A 60 -0.26 5.88 -5.30
CA HIS A 60 1.15 6.16 -5.05
C HIS A 60 1.93 6.46 -6.33
N VAL A 61 1.48 5.94 -7.48
CA VAL A 61 2.19 6.10 -8.76
C VAL A 61 1.92 7.47 -9.36
N GLU A 62 2.95 8.30 -9.47
CA GLU A 62 2.91 9.62 -10.10
C GLU A 62 3.39 9.61 -11.56
N SER A 63 4.22 8.64 -11.94
CA SER A 63 4.64 8.39 -13.32
C SER A 63 5.23 7.00 -13.48
N LEU A 64 5.22 6.50 -14.72
CA LEU A 64 5.76 5.19 -15.07
C LEU A 64 6.85 5.26 -16.13
N ARG A 65 7.70 4.25 -16.12
CA ARG A 65 8.61 3.92 -17.20
C ARG A 65 8.37 2.46 -17.60
N VAL A 66 7.89 2.27 -18.83
CA VAL A 66 7.46 0.96 -19.33
C VAL A 66 8.12 0.69 -20.67
N VAL A 67 8.65 -0.50 -20.86
CA VAL A 67 9.11 -1.01 -22.15
C VAL A 67 7.97 -1.78 -22.80
N THR A 68 7.58 -1.37 -23.99
CA THR A 68 6.53 -2.01 -24.80
C THR A 68 7.13 -2.49 -26.12
N PRO A 69 6.41 -3.30 -26.92
CA PRO A 69 6.86 -3.67 -28.27
C PRO A 69 7.12 -2.47 -29.20
N GLU A 70 6.40 -1.36 -29.00
CA GLU A 70 6.53 -0.11 -29.76
C GLU A 70 7.67 0.78 -29.24
N GLY A 71 8.32 0.41 -28.13
CA GLY A 71 9.42 1.18 -27.57
C GLY A 71 9.24 1.57 -26.11
N LEU A 72 10.07 2.50 -25.65
CA LEU A 72 10.08 2.99 -24.29
C LEU A 72 9.03 4.10 -24.12
N ILE A 73 8.11 3.89 -23.18
CA ILE A 73 7.18 4.90 -22.70
C ILE A 73 7.69 5.42 -21.36
N ALA A 74 7.80 6.74 -21.22
CA ALA A 74 8.14 7.39 -19.97
C ALA A 74 7.20 8.57 -19.77
N SER A 75 6.27 8.43 -18.84
CA SER A 75 5.33 9.49 -18.54
C SER A 75 5.96 10.62 -17.71
N ARG A 76 5.37 11.80 -17.78
CA ARG A 76 5.80 12.94 -16.98
C ARG A 76 5.20 12.85 -15.59
N ARG A 77 6.02 13.15 -14.59
CA ARG A 77 5.55 13.33 -13.24
C ARG A 77 4.82 14.67 -13.11
N VAL A 78 3.52 14.63 -13.05
CA VAL A 78 2.66 15.80 -12.80
C VAL A 78 1.66 15.43 -11.69
N PRO A 79 1.46 16.31 -10.69
CA PRO A 79 0.55 16.01 -9.56
C PRO A 79 -0.90 15.80 -9.99
N ALA A 80 -1.32 16.55 -11.01
CA ALA A 80 -2.63 16.44 -11.63
C ALA A 80 -2.55 16.99 -13.06
N SER A 81 -3.39 16.49 -13.95
CA SER A 81 -3.48 16.95 -15.32
C SER A 81 -4.94 17.03 -15.76
N GLY A 82 -5.33 18.18 -16.35
CA GLY A 82 -6.61 18.34 -17.05
C GLY A 82 -6.59 17.92 -18.52
N ALA A 83 -5.47 17.34 -18.98
CA ALA A 83 -5.23 17.05 -20.40
C ALA A 83 -5.88 15.74 -20.90
N GLY A 84 -6.85 15.19 -20.18
CA GLY A 84 -7.55 13.96 -20.55
C GLY A 84 -7.18 12.74 -19.67
N PRO A 85 -7.49 11.52 -20.15
CA PRO A 85 -7.22 10.30 -19.38
C PRO A 85 -5.74 10.13 -19.08
N ASN A 86 -5.43 9.64 -17.87
CA ASN A 86 -4.06 9.30 -17.52
C ASN A 86 -3.65 7.96 -18.15
N PRO A 87 -2.71 7.94 -19.14
CA PRO A 87 -2.32 6.72 -19.82
C PRO A 87 -1.57 5.72 -18.95
N ASP A 88 -0.98 6.15 -17.83
CA ASP A 88 -0.30 5.25 -16.89
C ASP A 88 -1.27 4.23 -16.29
N ARG A 89 -2.55 4.62 -16.15
CA ARG A 89 -3.61 3.74 -15.65
C ARG A 89 -3.84 2.49 -16.52
N LEU A 90 -3.41 2.49 -17.78
CA LEU A 90 -3.48 1.30 -18.65
C LEU A 90 -2.49 0.21 -18.23
N PHE A 91 -1.35 0.59 -17.68
CA PHE A 91 -0.30 -0.32 -17.26
C PHE A 91 -0.49 -0.85 -15.84
N LEU A 92 -1.22 -0.11 -15.01
CA LEU A 92 -1.58 -0.53 -13.66
C LEU A 92 -2.55 -1.72 -13.71
N GLY A 93 -2.13 -2.86 -13.19
CA GLY A 93 -2.92 -4.10 -13.24
C GLY A 93 -2.92 -4.82 -14.59
N SER A 94 -2.03 -4.44 -15.51
CA SER A 94 -1.92 -5.11 -16.82
C SER A 94 -1.17 -6.46 -16.77
N GLU A 95 -0.55 -6.78 -15.64
CA GLU A 95 0.17 -8.05 -15.39
C GLU A 95 1.17 -8.42 -16.49
N GLY A 96 1.82 -7.40 -17.10
CA GLY A 96 2.82 -7.59 -18.15
C GLY A 96 2.26 -7.76 -19.57
N THR A 97 0.95 -7.75 -19.75
CA THR A 97 0.31 -7.95 -21.08
C THR A 97 0.53 -6.78 -22.04
N LEU A 98 0.74 -5.57 -21.51
CA LEU A 98 0.94 -4.35 -22.32
C LEU A 98 2.40 -3.88 -22.36
N GLY A 99 3.25 -4.40 -21.49
CA GLY A 99 4.65 -4.02 -21.41
C GLY A 99 5.29 -4.36 -20.07
N ILE A 100 6.58 -4.10 -19.95
CA ILE A 100 7.38 -4.37 -18.77
C ILE A 100 7.65 -3.06 -18.03
N ILE A 101 7.16 -2.93 -16.82
CA ILE A 101 7.40 -1.78 -15.94
C ILE A 101 8.85 -1.85 -15.47
N THR A 102 9.63 -0.82 -15.75
CA THR A 102 11.06 -0.74 -15.38
C THR A 102 11.33 0.26 -14.26
N GLY A 103 10.40 1.15 -13.98
CA GLY A 103 10.48 2.10 -12.88
C GLY A 103 9.25 2.96 -12.76
N ALA A 104 9.12 3.61 -11.63
CA ALA A 104 8.04 4.54 -11.32
C ALA A 104 8.54 5.74 -10.51
N ALA A 105 7.84 6.86 -10.58
CA ALA A 105 7.91 7.87 -9.54
C ALA A 105 6.76 7.63 -8.57
N LEU A 106 7.08 7.57 -7.29
CA LEU A 106 6.13 7.25 -6.23
C LEU A 106 5.95 8.43 -5.30
N ARG A 107 4.70 8.69 -4.94
CA ARG A 107 4.35 9.57 -3.83
C ARG A 107 4.81 8.94 -2.53
N LEU A 108 5.42 9.74 -1.67
CA LEU A 108 5.90 9.35 -0.36
C LEU A 108 5.23 10.17 0.74
N PHE A 109 5.30 9.65 1.95
CA PHE A 109 4.73 10.27 3.14
C PHE A 109 5.80 10.47 4.20
N PRO A 110 5.68 11.46 5.08
CA PRO A 110 6.47 11.53 6.29
C PRO A 110 6.29 10.26 7.12
N ARG A 111 7.36 9.79 7.73
CA ARG A 111 7.23 8.70 8.70
C ARG A 111 6.43 9.19 9.89
N PRO A 112 5.42 8.43 10.35
CA PRO A 112 4.73 8.78 11.58
C PRO A 112 5.71 8.77 12.76
N THR A 113 5.60 9.75 13.62
CA THR A 113 6.41 9.87 14.83
C THR A 113 5.96 8.90 15.91
N ASP A 114 4.67 8.54 15.87
CA ASP A 114 4.07 7.62 16.83
C ASP A 114 2.99 6.77 16.14
N VAL A 115 2.84 5.53 16.58
CA VAL A 115 1.83 4.58 16.10
C VAL A 115 1.30 3.80 17.29
N THR A 116 0.00 3.83 17.47
CA THR A 116 -0.68 3.04 18.51
C THR A 116 -1.52 1.95 17.87
N THR A 117 -1.45 0.75 18.42
CA THR A 117 -2.25 -0.41 18.02
C THR A 117 -3.02 -0.93 19.24
N ALA A 118 -4.29 -1.29 19.05
CA ALA A 118 -5.13 -1.85 20.09
C ALA A 118 -5.91 -3.06 19.59
N PHE A 119 -6.09 -4.06 20.45
CA PHE A 119 -7.11 -5.10 20.30
C PHE A 119 -8.35 -4.67 21.08
N VAL A 120 -9.51 -4.74 20.43
CA VAL A 120 -10.79 -4.34 21.04
C VAL A 120 -11.80 -5.45 20.83
N ALA A 121 -12.37 -5.95 21.92
CA ALA A 121 -13.46 -6.93 21.85
C ALA A 121 -14.78 -6.23 21.50
N VAL A 122 -15.48 -6.75 20.52
CA VAL A 122 -16.80 -6.26 20.10
C VAL A 122 -17.81 -7.40 20.04
N PRO A 123 -19.09 -7.15 20.37
CA PRO A 123 -20.10 -8.20 20.45
C PRO A 123 -20.63 -8.66 19.07
N SER A 124 -20.42 -7.89 18.01
CA SER A 124 -20.95 -8.18 16.68
C SER A 124 -20.18 -7.44 15.60
N VAL A 125 -20.37 -7.86 14.34
CA VAL A 125 -19.85 -7.15 13.15
C VAL A 125 -20.43 -5.74 13.05
N ALA A 126 -21.71 -5.55 13.38
CA ALA A 126 -22.33 -4.22 13.39
C ALA A 126 -21.60 -3.29 14.38
N ALA A 127 -21.33 -3.76 15.60
CA ALA A 127 -20.59 -2.99 16.60
C ALA A 127 -19.14 -2.67 16.15
N ALA A 128 -18.52 -3.54 15.35
CA ALA A 128 -17.21 -3.26 14.77
C ALA A 128 -17.29 -2.12 13.73
N ILE A 129 -18.33 -2.08 12.91
CA ILE A 129 -18.55 -1.02 11.92
C ILE A 129 -18.81 0.33 12.60
N ASP A 130 -19.63 0.32 13.65
CA ASP A 130 -19.92 1.53 14.46
C ASP A 130 -18.61 2.04 15.11
N LEU A 131 -17.81 1.14 15.69
CA LEU A 131 -16.52 1.48 16.28
C LEU A 131 -15.56 2.08 15.24
N LEU A 132 -15.49 1.51 14.02
CA LEU A 132 -14.67 2.07 12.94
C LEU A 132 -15.10 3.51 12.62
N SER A 133 -16.41 3.75 12.51
CA SER A 133 -16.95 5.07 12.21
C SER A 133 -16.61 6.09 13.31
N GLU A 134 -16.72 5.69 14.58
CA GLU A 134 -16.35 6.53 15.72
C GLU A 134 -14.84 6.83 15.75
N ILE A 135 -13.99 5.82 15.50
CA ILE A 135 -12.53 5.99 15.46
C ILE A 135 -12.14 6.94 14.31
N GLN A 136 -12.71 6.78 13.13
CA GLN A 136 -12.42 7.67 12.00
C GLN A 136 -12.85 9.11 12.31
N ALA A 137 -14.02 9.31 12.88
CA ALA A 137 -14.47 10.64 13.29
C ALA A 137 -13.57 11.25 14.39
N ALA A 138 -13.20 10.48 15.40
CA ALA A 138 -12.38 10.96 16.51
C ALA A 138 -10.93 11.25 16.12
N THR A 139 -10.39 10.53 15.15
CA THR A 139 -8.99 10.66 14.71
C THR A 139 -8.80 11.54 13.46
N GLY A 140 -9.88 12.08 12.89
CA GLY A 140 -9.81 12.79 11.61
C GLY A 140 -9.34 11.89 10.48
N GLU A 141 -9.90 10.68 10.41
CA GLU A 141 -9.59 9.65 9.40
C GLU A 141 -8.13 9.12 9.44
N GLN A 142 -7.49 9.17 10.61
CA GLN A 142 -6.10 8.72 10.76
C GLN A 142 -5.95 7.23 11.14
N ALA A 143 -7.04 6.48 11.31
CA ALA A 143 -6.97 5.03 11.51
C ALA A 143 -6.50 4.34 10.22
N SER A 144 -5.22 4.02 10.15
CA SER A 144 -4.57 3.52 8.93
C SER A 144 -4.84 2.04 8.63
N ALA A 145 -5.23 1.26 9.64
CA ALA A 145 -5.65 -0.12 9.50
C ALA A 145 -6.76 -0.43 10.49
N PHE A 146 -7.72 -1.24 10.06
CA PHE A 146 -8.79 -1.75 10.92
C PHE A 146 -9.14 -3.16 10.43
N GLU A 147 -8.89 -4.15 11.27
CA GLU A 147 -9.04 -5.56 10.94
C GLU A 147 -10.03 -6.22 11.90
N LEU A 148 -10.98 -6.97 11.36
CA LEU A 148 -11.91 -7.77 12.16
C LEU A 148 -11.47 -9.24 12.17
N ILE A 149 -11.18 -9.76 13.35
CA ILE A 149 -10.84 -11.17 13.55
C ILE A 149 -12.02 -11.84 14.24
N SER A 150 -12.60 -12.87 13.62
CA SER A 150 -13.66 -13.64 14.25
C SER A 150 -13.10 -14.51 15.38
N ARG A 151 -13.92 -14.78 16.41
CA ARG A 151 -13.52 -15.70 17.49
C ARG A 151 -13.10 -17.06 16.95
N PHE A 152 -13.82 -17.58 15.96
CA PHE A 152 -13.47 -18.84 15.30
C PHE A 152 -12.07 -18.82 14.66
N ALA A 153 -11.73 -17.74 13.94
CA ALA A 153 -10.40 -17.61 13.33
C ALA A 153 -9.30 -17.50 14.42
N LEU A 154 -9.57 -16.77 15.49
CA LEU A 154 -8.65 -16.64 16.61
C LEU A 154 -8.41 -18.00 17.30
N GLU A 155 -9.45 -18.77 17.56
CA GLU A 155 -9.35 -20.12 18.13
C GLU A 155 -8.51 -21.05 17.26
N LEU A 156 -8.70 -21.04 15.92
CA LEU A 156 -7.87 -21.82 15.02
C LEU A 156 -6.37 -21.43 15.11
N VAL A 157 -6.07 -20.16 15.25
CA VAL A 157 -4.69 -19.71 15.43
C VAL A 157 -4.13 -20.16 16.77
N LEU A 158 -4.89 -20.02 17.85
CA LEU A 158 -4.47 -20.42 19.19
C LEU A 158 -4.22 -21.94 19.30
N ASP A 159 -5.05 -22.73 18.63
CA ASP A 159 -4.97 -24.19 18.66
C ASP A 159 -3.83 -24.77 17.78
N HIS A 160 -3.49 -24.10 16.69
CA HIS A 160 -2.60 -24.67 15.67
C HIS A 160 -1.27 -23.95 15.49
N ILE A 161 -1.15 -22.71 15.96
CA ILE A 161 0.08 -21.91 15.79
C ILE A 161 0.82 -21.82 17.14
N PRO A 162 2.01 -22.43 17.26
CA PRO A 162 2.79 -22.37 18.48
C PRO A 162 3.14 -20.94 18.92
N ASN A 163 3.21 -20.72 20.22
CA ASN A 163 3.58 -19.45 20.85
C ASN A 163 2.61 -18.28 20.61
N THR A 164 1.39 -18.55 20.18
CA THR A 164 0.32 -17.56 20.15
C THR A 164 -0.34 -17.42 21.51
N ARG A 165 -0.94 -16.26 21.79
CA ARG A 165 -1.67 -15.96 23.02
C ARG A 165 -2.99 -15.31 22.68
N ASP A 166 -4.01 -15.56 23.49
CA ASP A 166 -5.29 -14.84 23.44
C ASP A 166 -5.03 -13.37 23.82
N PRO A 167 -5.41 -12.39 22.98
CA PRO A 167 -5.18 -10.98 23.20
C PRO A 167 -5.94 -10.39 24.37
#